data_27f1284f16c3fe70a395fba71026ff9c
#
_entry.id   27f1284f16c3fe70a395fba71026ff9c
#
_cell.length_a   1.000
_cell.length_b   1.000
_cell.length_c   1.000
_cell.angle_alpha   90.00
_cell.angle_beta   90.00
_cell.angle_gamma   90.00
#
_symmetry.space_group_name_H-M   'P 1'
#
loop_
_entity.id
_entity.type
_entity.pdbx_description
1 polymer ?
#
loop_
_entity_poly.entity_id
_entity_poly.type
_entity_poly.pdbx_seq_one_letter_code
_entity_poly.pdbx_strand_id
1 'polypeptide(L)'
;MSEQELLDIFDARANMEAMLVSLAIARGGDEWEADVLAKAHLLSKLEACDASEKMLDEWDLRHQAFHTAIVAGCGSYYLLQMRERLFDLAARYRFIWLRRTVLSV
;
A
#
# COMPACT_ATOMS: atom_id res chain seq x y z
N MET A 1 -18.65 -6.36 12.85
CA MET A 1 -17.50 -6.76 12.03
C MET A 1 -16.62 -7.73 12.76
N SER A 2 -16.20 -8.80 12.12
CA SER A 2 -15.41 -9.85 12.74
C SER A 2 -13.93 -9.71 12.39
N GLU A 3 -13.07 -10.26 13.27
CA GLU A 3 -11.66 -10.38 13.00
C GLU A 3 -11.40 -11.18 11.72
N GLN A 4 -12.24 -12.17 11.46
CA GLN A 4 -12.13 -13.03 10.29
C GLN A 4 -12.36 -12.25 8.99
N GLU A 5 -13.31 -11.31 8.99
CA GLU A 5 -13.52 -10.42 7.84
C GLU A 5 -12.30 -9.55 7.57
N LEU A 6 -11.67 -9.03 8.63
CA LEU A 6 -10.46 -8.23 8.50
C LEU A 6 -9.31 -9.06 7.92
N LEU A 7 -9.13 -10.28 8.40
CA LEU A 7 -8.10 -11.19 7.89
C LEU A 7 -8.34 -11.54 6.42
N ASP A 8 -9.60 -11.73 6.03
CA ASP A 8 -9.96 -12.01 4.64
C ASP A 8 -9.64 -10.82 3.73
N ILE A 9 -9.91 -9.61 4.18
CA ILE A 9 -9.59 -8.40 3.44
C ILE A 9 -8.08 -8.26 3.25
N PHE A 10 -7.29 -8.50 4.28
CA PHE A 10 -5.83 -8.45 4.18
C PHE A 10 -5.29 -9.54 3.26
N ASP A 11 -5.86 -10.73 3.30
CA ASP A 11 -5.49 -11.82 2.40
C ASP A 11 -5.79 -11.45 0.94
N ALA A 12 -6.96 -10.90 0.68
CA ALA A 12 -7.35 -10.45 -0.65
C ALA A 12 -6.39 -9.36 -1.16
N ARG A 13 -6.01 -8.41 -0.31
CA ARG A 13 -5.05 -7.36 -0.67
C ARG A 13 -3.69 -7.93 -1.02
N ALA A 14 -3.19 -8.87 -0.21
CA ALA A 14 -1.88 -9.47 -0.46
C ALA A 14 -1.85 -10.20 -1.81
N ASN A 15 -2.89 -10.95 -2.10
CA ASN A 15 -3.01 -11.67 -3.37
C ASN A 15 -3.12 -10.72 -4.56
N MET A 16 -3.90 -9.65 -4.42
CA MET A 16 -4.05 -8.65 -5.47
C MET A 16 -2.73 -7.90 -5.72
N GLU A 17 -2.03 -7.49 -4.66
CA GLU A 17 -0.73 -6.82 -4.81
C GLU A 17 0.27 -7.71 -5.54
N ALA A 18 0.34 -8.98 -5.18
CA ALA A 18 1.25 -9.93 -5.85
C ALA A 18 0.94 -10.03 -7.34
N MET A 19 -0.34 -10.13 -7.69
CA MET A 19 -0.78 -10.18 -9.09
C MET A 19 -0.42 -8.88 -9.83
N LEU A 20 -0.70 -7.73 -9.21
CA LEU A 20 -0.43 -6.42 -9.83
C LEU A 20 1.06 -6.18 -10.05
N VAL A 21 1.90 -6.58 -9.09
CA VAL A 21 3.36 -6.47 -9.23
C VAL A 21 3.84 -7.34 -10.38
N SER A 22 3.35 -8.57 -10.50
CA SER A 22 3.71 -9.46 -11.61
C SER A 22 3.33 -8.85 -12.96
N LEU A 23 2.13 -8.28 -13.06
CA LEU A 23 1.67 -7.63 -14.28
C LEU A 23 2.51 -6.38 -14.58
N ALA A 24 2.89 -5.62 -13.55
CA ALA A 24 3.71 -4.43 -13.71
C ALA A 24 5.10 -4.77 -14.25
N ILE A 25 5.71 -5.82 -13.74
CA ILE A 25 7.01 -6.30 -14.21
C ILE A 25 6.93 -6.71 -15.68
N ALA A 26 5.83 -7.37 -16.07
CA ALA A 26 5.63 -7.85 -17.44
C ALA A 26 5.31 -6.71 -18.43
N ARG A 27 4.64 -5.66 -17.99
CA ARG A 27 4.07 -4.62 -18.86
C ARG A 27 4.70 -3.25 -18.72
N GLY A 28 5.39 -2.98 -17.60
CA GLY A 28 5.98 -1.68 -17.33
C GLY A 28 7.12 -1.35 -18.27
N GLY A 29 7.19 -0.08 -18.69
CA GLY A 29 8.24 0.41 -19.56
C GLY A 29 9.26 1.27 -18.83
N ASP A 30 10.09 1.97 -19.59
CA ASP A 30 11.21 2.78 -19.06
C ASP A 30 10.73 3.91 -18.15
N GLU A 31 9.65 4.59 -18.51
CA GLU A 31 9.10 5.67 -17.66
C GLU A 31 8.59 5.14 -16.32
N TRP A 32 7.93 3.99 -16.34
CA TRP A 32 7.49 3.33 -15.13
C TRP A 32 8.67 2.96 -14.23
N GLU A 33 9.70 2.36 -14.83
CA GLU A 33 10.92 1.97 -14.09
C GLU A 33 11.59 3.18 -13.45
N ALA A 34 11.71 4.30 -14.19
CA ALA A 34 12.30 5.53 -13.67
C ALA A 34 11.49 6.09 -12.50
N ASP A 35 10.17 6.06 -12.58
CA ASP A 35 9.29 6.54 -11.51
C ASP A 35 9.41 5.67 -10.27
N VAL A 36 9.47 4.35 -10.43
CA VAL A 36 9.68 3.41 -9.31
C VAL A 36 11.01 3.71 -8.61
N LEU A 37 12.07 3.90 -9.38
CA LEU A 37 13.39 4.21 -8.82
C LEU A 37 13.38 5.54 -8.07
N ALA A 38 12.71 6.56 -8.61
CA ALA A 38 12.59 7.86 -7.96
C ALA A 38 11.86 7.74 -6.62
N LYS A 39 10.77 6.99 -6.57
CA LYS A 39 9.99 6.80 -5.34
C LYS A 39 10.77 5.97 -4.31
N ALA A 40 11.50 4.96 -4.77
CA ALA A 40 12.37 4.16 -3.89
C ALA A 40 13.47 5.03 -3.27
N HIS A 41 14.06 5.92 -4.05
CA HIS A 41 15.10 6.83 -3.57
C HIS A 41 14.56 7.77 -2.49
N LEU A 42 13.38 8.36 -2.73
CA LEU A 42 12.75 9.25 -1.75
C LEU A 42 12.41 8.53 -0.44
N LEU A 43 11.97 7.28 -0.53
CA LEU A 43 11.71 6.47 0.65
C LEU A 43 12.99 6.19 1.43
N SER A 44 14.07 5.84 0.72
CA SER A 44 15.35 5.48 1.35
C SER A 44 15.93 6.62 2.18
N LYS A 45 15.63 7.86 1.85
CA LYS A 45 16.10 9.03 2.60
C LYS A 45 15.56 9.09 4.02
N LEU A 46 14.42 8.46 4.28
CA LEU A 46 13.78 8.48 5.60
C LEU A 46 14.13 7.28 6.46
N GLU A 47 14.65 6.21 5.88
CA GLU A 47 14.99 4.98 6.62
C GLU A 47 16.11 5.18 7.64
N ALA A 48 16.95 6.20 7.45
CA ALA A 48 18.06 6.51 8.34
C ALA A 48 17.71 7.55 9.40
N CYS A 49 16.45 7.99 9.49
CA CYS A 49 16.03 9.07 10.38
C CYS A 49 15.38 8.55 11.66
N ASP A 50 15.43 9.37 12.74
CA ASP A 50 14.80 9.06 14.00
C ASP A 50 13.26 8.96 13.84
N ALA A 51 12.65 8.01 14.56
CA ALA A 51 11.24 7.74 14.50
C ALA A 51 10.40 8.73 15.33
N SER A 52 10.36 9.99 14.90
CA SER A 52 9.39 10.94 15.46
C SER A 52 8.04 10.68 14.79
N GLU A 53 6.94 11.07 15.45
CA GLU A 53 5.59 10.91 14.91
C GLU A 53 5.44 11.54 13.53
N LYS A 54 5.99 12.73 13.35
CA LYS A 54 5.97 13.45 12.08
C LYS A 54 6.76 12.70 11.00
N MET A 55 7.87 12.08 11.37
CA MET A 55 8.69 11.30 10.44
C MET A 55 7.99 10.00 10.03
N LEU A 56 7.24 9.38 10.93
CA LEU A 56 6.47 8.17 10.62
C LEU A 56 5.36 8.47 9.61
N ASP A 57 4.69 9.61 9.72
CA ASP A 57 3.68 10.04 8.77
C ASP A 57 4.28 10.24 7.38
N GLU A 58 5.44 10.92 7.31
CA GLU A 58 6.13 11.16 6.05
C GLU A 58 6.64 9.85 5.46
N TRP A 59 7.17 8.94 6.30
CA TRP A 59 7.60 7.62 5.86
C TRP A 59 6.44 6.85 5.25
N ASP A 60 5.28 6.87 5.90
CA ASP A 60 4.10 6.16 5.41
C ASP A 60 3.65 6.71 4.05
N LEU A 61 3.64 8.02 3.88
CA LEU A 61 3.29 8.65 2.59
C LEU A 61 4.24 8.21 1.47
N ARG A 62 5.54 8.21 1.73
CA ARG A 62 6.53 7.80 0.72
C ARG A 62 6.49 6.31 0.45
N HIS A 63 6.21 5.50 1.47
CA HIS A 63 6.04 4.06 1.35
C HIS A 63 4.83 3.74 0.48
N GLN A 64 3.70 4.41 0.70
CA GLN A 64 2.50 4.27 -0.13
C GLN A 64 2.76 4.71 -1.56
N ALA A 65 3.45 5.84 -1.74
CA ALA A 65 3.79 6.35 -3.08
C ALA A 65 4.67 5.36 -3.84
N PHE A 66 5.61 4.71 -3.17
CA PHE A 66 6.47 3.69 -3.77
C PHE A 66 5.66 2.48 -4.25
N HIS A 67 4.80 1.94 -3.39
CA HIS A 67 3.95 0.80 -3.76
C HIS A 67 2.99 1.15 -4.90
N THR A 68 2.40 2.33 -4.87
CA THR A 68 1.52 2.81 -5.94
C THR A 68 2.26 2.92 -7.28
N ALA A 69 3.49 3.42 -7.26
CA ALA A 69 4.32 3.51 -8.46
C ALA A 69 4.60 2.12 -9.05
N ILE A 70 4.91 1.14 -8.22
CA ILE A 70 5.16 -0.22 -8.69
C ILE A 70 3.95 -0.79 -9.42
N VAL A 71 2.79 -0.77 -8.79
CA VAL A 71 1.58 -1.39 -9.36
C VAL A 71 1.03 -0.62 -10.56
N ALA A 72 1.36 0.67 -10.70
CA ALA A 72 0.93 1.47 -11.85
C ALA A 72 1.36 0.86 -13.18
N GLY A 73 2.46 0.11 -13.20
CA GLY A 73 2.94 -0.57 -14.40
C GLY A 73 2.06 -1.71 -14.89
N CYS A 74 1.06 -2.13 -14.12
CA CYS A 74 0.16 -3.22 -14.52
C CYS A 74 -0.67 -2.89 -15.75
N GLY A 75 -0.83 -1.59 -16.06
CA GLY A 75 -1.51 -1.15 -17.28
C GLY A 75 -3.01 -1.36 -17.28
N SER A 76 -3.63 -1.58 -16.14
CA SER A 76 -5.07 -1.80 -16.04
C SER A 76 -5.72 -0.81 -15.10
N TYR A 77 -6.50 0.10 -15.65
CA TYR A 77 -7.23 1.09 -14.87
C TYR A 77 -8.18 0.43 -13.87
N TYR A 78 -8.94 -0.56 -14.31
CA TYR A 78 -9.92 -1.20 -13.43
C TYR A 78 -9.28 -2.02 -12.31
N LEU A 79 -8.17 -2.68 -12.58
CA LEU A 79 -7.44 -3.38 -11.51
C LEU A 79 -6.92 -2.41 -10.47
N LEU A 80 -6.42 -1.24 -10.91
CA LEU A 80 -5.96 -0.21 -9.97
C LEU A 80 -7.12 0.37 -9.15
N GLN A 81 -8.30 0.52 -9.75
CA GLN A 81 -9.48 0.95 -9.02
C GLN A 81 -9.91 -0.07 -7.97
N MET A 82 -9.86 -1.36 -8.30
CA MET A 82 -10.16 -2.43 -7.35
C MET A 82 -9.17 -2.44 -6.19
N ARG A 83 -7.90 -2.20 -6.49
CA ARG A 83 -6.86 -2.08 -5.47
C ARG A 83 -7.17 -0.95 -4.48
N GLU A 84 -7.55 0.22 -5.00
CA GLU A 84 -7.91 1.37 -4.18
C GLU A 84 -9.09 1.05 -3.25
N ARG A 85 -10.09 0.36 -3.76
CA ARG A 85 -11.25 -0.05 -2.96
C ARG A 85 -10.88 -0.99 -1.83
N LEU A 86 -10.02 -1.97 -2.11
CA LEU A 86 -9.54 -2.89 -1.07
C LEU A 86 -8.67 -2.16 -0.04
N PHE A 87 -7.85 -1.23 -0.48
CA PHE A 87 -7.03 -0.41 0.42
C PHE A 87 -7.91 0.39 1.38
N ASP A 88 -8.91 1.09 0.85
CA ASP A 88 -9.82 1.91 1.66
C ASP A 88 -10.62 1.04 2.62
N LEU A 89 -11.09 -0.11 2.16
CA LEU A 89 -11.84 -1.05 2.98
C LEU A 89 -10.99 -1.58 4.13
N ALA A 90 -9.76 -1.98 3.85
CA ALA A 90 -8.83 -2.47 4.86
C ALA A 90 -8.50 -1.39 5.89
N ALA A 91 -8.29 -0.15 5.44
CA ALA A 91 -8.01 0.98 6.34
C ALA A 91 -9.19 1.25 7.27
N ARG A 92 -10.41 1.22 6.73
CA ARG A 92 -11.63 1.43 7.52
C ARG A 92 -11.82 0.34 8.57
N TYR A 93 -11.67 -0.94 8.18
CA TYR A 93 -11.83 -2.07 9.09
C TYR A 93 -10.74 -2.07 10.16
N ARG A 94 -9.51 -1.81 9.77
CA ARG A 94 -8.38 -1.72 10.70
C ARG A 94 -8.61 -0.63 11.74
N PHE A 95 -9.08 0.54 11.32
CA PHE A 95 -9.39 1.65 12.22
C PHE A 95 -10.47 1.26 13.23
N ILE A 96 -11.57 0.67 12.77
CA ILE A 96 -12.67 0.23 13.62
C ILE A 96 -12.20 -0.82 14.61
N TRP A 97 -11.42 -1.80 14.16
CA TRP A 97 -10.92 -2.90 14.99
C TRP A 97 -9.99 -2.38 16.10
N LEU A 98 -9.05 -1.53 15.75
CA LEU A 98 -8.12 -0.92 16.71
C LEU A 98 -8.87 -0.09 17.75
N ARG A 99 -9.85 0.68 17.30
CA ARG A 99 -10.67 1.50 18.20
C ARG A 99 -11.46 0.64 19.20
N ARG A 100 -12.03 -0.46 18.73
CA ARG A 100 -12.75 -1.40 19.61
C ARG A 100 -11.83 -2.03 20.63
N THR A 101 -10.65 -2.45 20.20
CA THR A 101 -9.66 -3.07 21.08
C THR A 101 -9.20 -2.11 22.16
N VAL A 102 -8.92 -0.87 21.81
CA VAL A 102 -8.47 0.17 22.75
C VAL A 102 -9.60 0.56 23.71
N LEU A 103 -10.84 0.67 23.23
CA LEU A 103 -11.98 1.08 24.06
C LEU A 103 -12.54 -0.02 24.93
N SER A 104 -12.23 -1.29 24.63
CA SER A 104 -12.70 -2.43 25.44
C SER A 104 -11.78 -2.74 26.61
N VAL A 105 -10.64 -2.06 26.68
CA VAL A 105 -9.71 -2.16 27.81
C VAL A 105 -9.99 -1.04 28.80
#